data_4fc1d4204655f6cf2cee61a8506b50eb
#
_entry.id   4fc1d4204655f6cf2cee61a8506b50eb
#
_cell.length_a   1.000
_cell.length_b   1.000
_cell.length_c   1.000
_cell.angle_alpha   90.00
_cell.angle_beta   90.00
_cell.angle_gamma   90.00
#
_symmetry.space_group_name_H-M   'P 1'
#
loop_
_entity.id
_entity.type
_entity.pdbx_description
1 polymer ?
#
loop_
_entity_poly.entity_id
_entity_poly.type
_entity_poly.pdbx_seq_one_letter_code
_entity_poly.pdbx_strand_id
1 'polypeptide(L)' 'METGDKSKAIESFKKATADKEDGLNTPTYLYQLGIVYETSGNVNDAKAAFKRIRDEYPKSMQARDIDKELARLGELN' A
#
# COMPACT_ATOMS: atom_id res chain seq x y z
N MET A 1 -8.23 16.71 -10.99
CA MET A 1 -7.44 15.54 -11.29
C MET A 1 -8.25 14.45 -11.98
N GLU A 2 -7.68 13.84 -12.97
CA GLU A 2 -8.32 12.77 -13.73
C GLU A 2 -8.45 11.51 -12.90
N THR A 3 -9.67 11.02 -12.74
CA THR A 3 -9.86 9.74 -12.02
C THR A 3 -9.21 8.59 -12.78
N GLY A 4 -9.13 8.69 -14.09
CA GLY A 4 -8.50 7.66 -14.90
C GLY A 4 -7.03 7.47 -14.58
N ASP A 5 -6.33 8.55 -14.22
CA ASP A 5 -4.91 8.46 -13.87
C ASP A 5 -4.68 7.64 -12.62
N LYS A 6 -5.54 7.83 -11.61
CA LYS A 6 -5.42 7.06 -10.37
C LYS A 6 -5.77 5.59 -10.61
N SER A 7 -6.77 5.32 -11.44
CA SER A 7 -7.12 3.94 -11.77
C SER A 7 -5.97 3.22 -12.46
N LYS A 8 -5.31 3.90 -13.39
CA LYS A 8 -4.15 3.32 -14.08
C LYS A 8 -3.00 3.07 -13.12
N ALA A 9 -2.76 4.00 -12.20
CA ALA A 9 -1.70 3.83 -11.20
C ALA A 9 -2.01 2.63 -10.31
N ILE A 10 -3.24 2.48 -9.87
CA ILE A 10 -3.65 1.35 -9.06
C ILE A 10 -3.41 0.04 -9.81
N GLU A 11 -3.80 -0.04 -11.07
CA GLU A 11 -3.58 -1.25 -11.86
C GLU A 11 -2.10 -1.58 -11.99
N SER A 12 -1.29 -0.55 -12.28
CA SER A 12 0.15 -0.76 -12.43
C SER A 12 0.78 -1.27 -11.14
N PHE A 13 0.42 -0.66 -10.01
CA PHE A 13 0.95 -1.08 -8.72
C PHE A 13 0.45 -2.47 -8.34
N LYS A 14 -0.79 -2.81 -8.67
CA LYS A 14 -1.29 -4.16 -8.41
C LYS A 14 -0.47 -5.20 -9.15
N LYS A 15 -0.14 -4.93 -10.41
CA LYS A 15 0.70 -5.84 -11.18
C LYS A 15 2.10 -5.94 -10.59
N ALA A 16 2.66 -4.80 -10.20
CA ALA A 16 4.00 -4.77 -9.62
C ALA A 16 4.06 -5.51 -8.29
N THR A 17 2.98 -5.48 -7.51
CA THR A 17 2.96 -6.11 -6.20
C THR A 17 2.48 -7.55 -6.22
N ALA A 18 2.19 -8.10 -7.40
CA ALA A 18 1.81 -9.50 -7.52
C ALA A 18 3.00 -10.43 -7.30
N ASP A 19 4.22 -9.94 -7.52
CA ASP A 19 5.43 -10.72 -7.32
C ASP A 19 5.82 -10.72 -5.84
N LYS A 20 5.47 -11.77 -5.13
CA LYS A 20 5.75 -11.87 -3.70
C LYS A 20 7.22 -12.13 -3.39
N GLU A 21 7.98 -12.57 -4.39
CA GLU A 21 9.39 -12.90 -4.18
C GLU A 21 10.29 -11.66 -4.25
N ASP A 22 9.76 -10.55 -4.76
CA ASP A 22 10.53 -9.31 -4.83
C ASP A 22 10.40 -8.56 -3.51
N GLY A 23 11.13 -9.01 -2.50
CA GLY A 23 11.07 -8.42 -1.17
C GLY A 23 11.69 -7.05 -1.08
N LEU A 24 12.38 -6.61 -2.12
CA LEU A 24 13.00 -5.28 -2.15
C LEU A 24 12.06 -4.23 -2.73
N ASN A 25 11.40 -4.55 -3.83
CA ASN A 25 10.57 -3.58 -4.53
C ASN A 25 9.09 -3.66 -4.18
N THR A 26 8.59 -4.85 -3.90
CA THR A 26 7.17 -5.04 -3.63
C THR A 26 6.67 -4.21 -2.44
N PRO A 27 7.38 -4.16 -1.29
CA PRO A 27 6.90 -3.31 -0.19
C PRO A 27 6.86 -1.83 -0.56
N THR A 28 7.80 -1.36 -1.39
CA THR A 28 7.80 0.02 -1.85
C THR A 28 6.55 0.30 -2.69
N TYR A 29 6.25 -0.60 -3.62
CA TYR A 29 5.06 -0.45 -4.46
C TYR A 29 3.77 -0.58 -3.66
N LEU A 30 3.74 -1.47 -2.67
CA LEU A 30 2.58 -1.59 -1.79
C LEU A 30 2.32 -0.31 -1.02
N TYR A 31 3.39 0.33 -0.55
CA TYR A 31 3.26 1.60 0.15
C TYR A 31 2.66 2.66 -0.76
N GLN A 32 3.19 2.78 -1.97
CA GLN A 32 2.69 3.74 -2.95
C GLN A 32 1.25 3.43 -3.32
N LEU A 33 0.92 2.16 -3.49
CA LEU A 33 -0.44 1.73 -3.77
C LEU A 33 -1.39 2.14 -2.65
N GLY A 34 -0.96 1.96 -1.41
CA GLY A 34 -1.76 2.38 -0.26
C GLY A 34 -2.05 3.87 -0.28
N ILE A 35 -1.04 4.68 -0.61
CA ILE A 35 -1.20 6.12 -0.69
C ILE A 35 -2.20 6.49 -1.80
N VAL A 36 -2.08 5.84 -2.96
CA VAL A 36 -2.99 6.11 -4.08
C VAL A 36 -4.42 5.73 -3.71
N TYR A 37 -4.61 4.58 -3.07
CA TYR A 37 -5.93 4.18 -2.59
C TYR A 37 -6.51 5.21 -1.64
N GLU A 38 -5.70 5.67 -0.70
CA GLU A 38 -6.12 6.64 0.29
C GLU A 38 -6.57 7.94 -0.37
N THR A 39 -5.77 8.46 -1.29
CA THR A 39 -6.10 9.72 -1.98
C THR A 39 -7.29 9.57 -2.92
N SER A 40 -7.62 8.35 -3.29
CA SER A 40 -8.80 8.06 -4.13
C SER A 40 -10.05 7.83 -3.29
N GLY A 41 -9.93 7.87 -1.96
CA GLY A 41 -11.07 7.61 -1.08
C GLY A 41 -11.28 6.14 -0.76
N ASN A 42 -10.38 5.26 -1.23
CA ASN A 42 -10.49 3.82 -1.01
C ASN A 42 -9.73 3.42 0.25
N VAL A 43 -10.22 3.88 1.41
CA VAL A 43 -9.50 3.71 2.67
C VAL A 43 -9.33 2.24 3.05
N ASN A 44 -10.35 1.42 2.82
CA ASN A 44 -10.25 -0.01 3.15
C ASN A 44 -9.18 -0.70 2.32
N ASP A 45 -9.07 -0.34 1.05
CA ASP A 45 -8.02 -0.90 0.19
C ASP A 45 -6.65 -0.40 0.61
N ALA A 46 -6.55 0.86 1.05
CA ALA A 46 -5.30 1.39 1.56
C ALA A 46 -4.85 0.62 2.80
N LYS A 47 -5.77 0.34 3.71
CA LYS A 47 -5.45 -0.45 4.90
C LYS A 47 -4.96 -1.84 4.52
N ALA A 48 -5.61 -2.47 3.54
CA ALA A 48 -5.21 -3.80 3.10
C ALA A 48 -3.77 -3.80 2.55
N ALA A 49 -3.43 -2.78 1.74
CA ALA A 49 -2.09 -2.68 1.19
C ALA A 49 -1.05 -2.49 2.30
N PHE A 50 -1.34 -1.63 3.26
CA PHE A 50 -0.42 -1.39 4.37
C PHE A 50 -0.27 -2.61 5.27
N LYS A 51 -1.38 -3.31 5.56
CA LYS A 51 -1.32 -4.53 6.36
C LYS A 51 -0.48 -5.60 5.68
N ARG A 52 -0.56 -5.69 4.38
CA ARG A 52 0.23 -6.65 3.62
C ARG A 52 1.73 -6.40 3.81
N ILE A 53 2.14 -5.12 3.84
CA ILE A 53 3.54 -4.81 4.12
C ILE A 53 3.93 -5.30 5.50
N ARG A 54 3.10 -5.05 6.50
CA ARG A 54 3.38 -5.46 7.86
C ARG A 54 3.46 -6.98 7.99
N ASP A 55 2.56 -7.69 7.31
CA ASP A 55 2.45 -9.14 7.47
C ASP A 55 3.45 -9.92 6.62
N GLU A 56 3.70 -9.46 5.40
CA GLU A 56 4.54 -10.18 4.45
C GLU A 56 5.97 -9.65 4.38
N TYR A 57 6.16 -8.38 4.71
CA TYR A 57 7.47 -7.73 4.62
C TYR A 57 7.80 -6.95 5.88
N PRO A 58 7.78 -7.63 7.06
CA PRO A 58 7.95 -6.92 8.33
C PRO A 58 9.34 -6.32 8.51
N LYS A 59 10.32 -6.78 7.76
CA LYS A 59 11.68 -6.25 7.86
C LYS A 59 11.97 -5.13 6.88
N SER A 60 11.02 -4.77 6.05
CA SER A 60 11.22 -3.69 5.08
C SER A 60 11.24 -2.34 5.78
N MET A 61 11.82 -1.35 5.10
CA MET A 61 11.82 0.01 5.61
C MET A 61 10.40 0.56 5.73
N GLN A 62 9.55 0.18 4.78
CA GLN A 62 8.17 0.61 4.79
C GLN A 62 7.42 0.10 6.00
N ALA A 63 7.74 -1.10 6.46
CA ALA A 63 7.05 -1.69 7.61
C ALA A 63 7.26 -0.89 8.89
N ARG A 64 8.36 -0.14 8.98
CA ARG A 64 8.61 0.70 10.14
C ARG A 64 7.56 1.77 10.34
N ASP A 65 7.03 2.30 9.24
CA ASP A 65 6.07 3.39 9.28
C ASP A 65 4.63 2.93 9.11
N ILE A 66 4.42 1.64 8.88
CA ILE A 66 3.09 1.13 8.56
C ILE A 66 2.14 1.25 9.76
N ASP A 67 2.63 1.01 10.97
CA ASP A 67 1.77 1.15 12.15
C ASP A 67 1.25 2.58 12.26
N LYS A 68 2.08 3.57 11.96
CA LYS A 68 1.68 4.97 11.94
C LYS A 68 0.58 5.19 10.91
N GLU A 69 0.77 4.66 9.70
CA GLU A 69 -0.21 4.84 8.64
C GLU A 69 -1.53 4.16 8.98
N LEU A 70 -1.47 2.96 9.53
CA LEU A 70 -2.67 2.24 9.92
C LEU A 70 -3.40 2.95 11.06
N ALA A 71 -2.66 3.49 12.02
CA ALA A 71 -3.25 4.26 13.11
C ALA A 71 -3.95 5.50 12.56
N ARG A 72 -3.32 6.18 11.62
CA ARG A 72 -3.89 7.36 11.00
C ARG A 72 -5.20 7.03 10.27
N LEU A 73 -5.29 5.82 9.72
CA LEU A 73 -6.49 5.37 9.04
C LEU A 73 -7.50 4.70 9.98
N GLY A 74 -7.20 4.68 11.28
CA GLY A 74 -8.14 4.16 12.27
C GLY A 74 -8.10 2.66 12.48
N GLU A 75 -7.07 1.97 12.00
CA GLU A 75 -7.01 0.52 12.06
C GLU A 75 -6.44 -0.02 13.36
N LEU A 76 -5.57 0.73 14.02
CA LEU A 76 -4.89 0.28 15.23
C LEU A 76 -5.60 0.75 16.50
N ASN A 77 -6.80 0.33 16.71
CA ASN A 77 -7.51 0.70 17.93
C ASN A 77 -7.79 -0.50 18.80
#